data_2cc9de48715ab000778160351ed5dafc
#
_entry.id   2cc9de48715ab000778160351ed5dafc
#
_cell.length_a   1.000
_cell.length_b   1.000
_cell.length_c   1.000
_cell.angle_alpha   90.00
_cell.angle_beta   90.00
_cell.angle_gamma   90.00
#
_symmetry.space_group_name_H-M   'P 1'
#
loop_
_entity.id
_entity.type
_entity.pdbx_description
1 polymer ?
#
loop_
_entity_poly.entity_id
_entity_poly.type
_entity_poly.pdbx_seq_one_letter_code
_entity_poly.pdbx_strand_id
1 'polypeptide(L)'
;AAGVEDVGFRWLAYTKRAIFLDNKPYNVLNYCTDVLGMKDPGSYVNAGVLLFDLEKCRQKVSFRDVVETLHSRNFFYNDQDVLNILLEGNIKQVDCKWNYMNNIAFYLECDRKEFRELYLDLYREDYRIIHYISAKKPWNGKVPMGEVWQKYADE
;
A
#
# COMPACT_ATOMS: atom_id res chain seq x y z
N ALA A 1 -4.82 12.97 6.61
CA ALA A 1 -5.27 11.61 6.25
C ALA A 1 -4.76 10.57 7.23
N ALA A 2 -5.30 9.37 7.17
CA ALA A 2 -4.75 8.19 7.84
C ALA A 2 -4.76 6.99 6.87
N GLY A 3 -3.74 6.14 6.98
CA GLY A 3 -3.57 4.97 6.13
C GLY A 3 -2.66 3.92 6.77
N VAL A 4 -2.56 2.76 6.15
CA VAL A 4 -1.73 1.64 6.61
C VAL A 4 -0.49 1.53 5.72
N GLU A 5 0.66 1.22 6.30
CA GLU A 5 1.90 0.94 5.58
C GLU A 5 1.66 -0.03 4.41
N ASP A 6 2.28 0.23 3.25
CA ASP A 6 2.18 -0.69 2.11
C ASP A 6 3.09 -1.90 2.30
N VAL A 7 2.49 -3.07 2.52
CA VAL A 7 3.22 -4.32 2.73
C VAL A 7 3.98 -4.80 1.50
N GLY A 8 3.57 -4.39 0.31
CA GLY A 8 4.28 -4.66 -0.93
C GLY A 8 5.60 -3.91 -1.00
N PHE A 9 5.62 -2.65 -0.55
CA PHE A 9 6.86 -1.87 -0.42
C PHE A 9 7.82 -2.48 0.60
N ARG A 10 7.31 -2.92 1.75
CA ARG A 10 8.10 -3.65 2.75
C ARG A 10 8.77 -4.87 2.12
N TRP A 11 8.03 -5.66 1.33
CA TRP A 11 8.57 -6.82 0.63
C TRP A 11 9.64 -6.47 -0.40
N LEU A 12 9.42 -5.43 -1.21
CA LEU A 12 10.38 -4.96 -2.20
C LEU A 12 11.68 -4.47 -1.55
N ALA A 13 11.58 -3.74 -0.43
CA ALA A 13 12.73 -3.27 0.34
C ALA A 13 13.54 -4.45 0.89
N TYR A 14 12.86 -5.43 1.49
CA TYR A 14 13.50 -6.62 2.06
C TYR A 14 14.18 -7.49 0.99
N THR A 15 13.49 -7.78 -0.10
CA THR A 15 14.01 -8.66 -1.16
C THR A 15 15.00 -7.97 -2.08
N LYS A 16 15.18 -6.65 -1.94
CA LYS A 16 16.02 -5.81 -2.83
C LYS A 16 15.64 -5.95 -4.31
N ARG A 17 14.39 -6.33 -4.60
CA ARG A 17 13.92 -6.39 -5.98
C ARG A 17 13.74 -4.99 -6.53
N ALA A 18 14.20 -4.82 -7.78
CA ALA A 18 14.00 -3.57 -8.49
C ALA A 18 12.55 -3.44 -8.97
N ILE A 19 12.01 -2.24 -8.85
CA ILE A 19 10.89 -1.78 -9.66
C ILE A 19 11.44 -1.13 -10.92
N PHE A 20 10.73 -1.25 -12.03
CA PHE A 20 11.17 -0.70 -13.31
C PHE A 20 10.24 0.45 -13.70
N LEU A 21 10.81 1.62 -13.87
CA LEU A 21 10.12 2.79 -14.38
C LEU A 21 10.92 3.36 -15.56
N ASP A 22 10.28 3.54 -16.71
CA ASP A 22 10.91 4.02 -17.95
C ASP A 22 12.20 3.24 -18.32
N ASN A 23 12.14 1.92 -18.18
CA ASN A 23 13.24 0.97 -18.39
C ASN A 23 14.45 1.14 -17.44
N LYS A 24 14.32 1.93 -16.37
CA LYS A 24 15.33 2.08 -15.32
C LYS A 24 14.96 1.28 -14.09
N PRO A 25 15.91 0.50 -13.51
CA PRO A 25 15.67 -0.20 -12.25
C PRO A 25 15.90 0.76 -11.07
N TYR A 26 14.99 0.70 -10.10
CA TYR A 26 15.10 1.38 -8.82
C TYR A 26 14.90 0.36 -7.69
N ASN A 27 15.69 0.41 -6.63
CA ASN A 27 15.19 -0.16 -5.39
C ASN A 27 14.06 0.73 -4.84
N VAL A 28 13.17 0.19 -4.02
CA VAL A 28 11.96 0.90 -3.61
C VAL A 28 12.25 2.16 -2.80
N LEU A 29 13.32 2.17 -1.98
CA LEU A 29 13.68 3.34 -1.19
C LEU A 29 14.18 4.48 -2.08
N ASN A 30 15.07 4.17 -3.04
CA ASN A 30 15.53 5.14 -4.02
C ASN A 30 14.40 5.62 -4.94
N TYR A 31 13.44 4.76 -5.24
CA TYR A 31 12.24 5.19 -5.96
C TYR A 31 11.49 6.27 -5.17
N CYS A 32 11.27 6.05 -3.88
CA CYS A 32 10.60 7.04 -3.04
C CYS A 32 11.40 8.36 -2.95
N THR A 33 12.72 8.30 -2.78
CA THR A 33 13.54 9.52 -2.63
C THR A 33 13.81 10.21 -3.95
N ASP A 34 14.26 9.49 -4.97
CA ASP A 34 14.81 10.08 -6.19
C ASP A 34 13.73 10.36 -7.24
N VAL A 35 12.67 9.53 -7.27
CA VAL A 35 11.58 9.69 -8.22
C VAL A 35 10.39 10.40 -7.58
N LEU A 36 9.91 9.96 -6.42
CA LEU A 36 8.78 10.59 -5.76
C LEU A 36 9.15 11.87 -5.03
N GLY A 37 10.42 12.05 -4.65
CA GLY A 37 10.92 13.20 -3.90
C GLY A 37 10.52 13.17 -2.42
N MET A 38 10.16 12.00 -1.89
CA MET A 38 9.78 11.83 -0.49
C MET A 38 11.00 11.98 0.43
N LYS A 39 10.79 12.64 1.56
CA LYS A 39 11.81 12.80 2.61
C LYS A 39 11.85 11.59 3.55
N ASP A 40 10.70 10.95 3.73
CA ASP A 40 10.55 9.78 4.59
C ASP A 40 9.86 8.63 3.82
N PRO A 41 10.61 7.75 3.15
CA PRO A 41 10.07 6.56 2.50
C PRO A 41 9.31 5.62 3.44
N GLY A 42 9.64 5.64 4.75
CA GLY A 42 8.95 4.83 5.75
C GLY A 42 7.50 5.29 6.04
N SER A 43 7.14 6.49 5.62
CA SER A 43 5.77 7.01 5.74
C SER A 43 4.83 6.59 4.61
N TYR A 44 5.32 5.83 3.61
CA TYR A 44 4.53 5.41 2.45
C TYR A 44 3.39 4.46 2.85
N VAL A 45 2.17 4.82 2.46
CA VAL A 45 0.95 4.06 2.78
C VAL A 45 0.30 3.48 1.52
N ASN A 46 -0.41 2.38 1.71
CA ASN A 46 -1.26 1.81 0.68
C ASN A 46 -2.53 2.65 0.49
N ALA A 47 -2.88 2.94 -0.75
CA ALA A 47 -4.02 3.80 -1.10
C ALA A 47 -5.37 3.06 -1.18
N GLY A 48 -5.41 1.75 -0.99
CA GLY A 48 -6.64 0.97 -1.12
C GLY A 48 -7.68 1.24 -0.03
N VAL A 49 -7.24 1.64 1.18
CA VAL A 49 -8.12 2.09 2.27
C VAL A 49 -7.49 3.29 2.95
N LEU A 50 -8.13 4.44 2.83
CA LEU A 50 -7.67 5.71 3.41
C LEU A 50 -8.82 6.42 4.12
N LEU A 51 -8.51 7.04 5.24
CA LEU A 51 -9.42 7.95 5.93
C LEU A 51 -8.98 9.39 5.73
N PHE A 52 -9.85 10.22 5.16
CA PHE A 52 -9.57 11.64 4.90
C PHE A 52 -10.36 12.55 5.85
N ASP A 53 -9.66 13.53 6.42
CA ASP A 53 -10.26 14.77 6.91
C ASP A 53 -10.43 15.68 5.69
N LEU A 54 -11.63 15.68 5.11
CA LEU A 54 -11.89 16.34 3.83
C LEU A 54 -11.68 17.87 3.92
N GLU A 55 -11.96 18.47 5.06
CA GLU A 55 -11.75 19.90 5.25
C GLU A 55 -10.27 20.25 5.18
N LYS A 56 -9.45 19.55 5.95
CA LYS A 56 -7.99 19.74 5.93
C LYS A 56 -7.35 19.36 4.59
N CYS A 57 -7.86 18.34 3.93
CA CYS A 57 -7.36 17.95 2.61
C CYS A 57 -7.63 19.06 1.58
N ARG A 58 -8.84 19.63 1.55
CA ARG A 58 -9.18 20.73 0.63
C ARG A 58 -8.36 22.00 0.85
N GLN A 59 -7.91 22.24 2.10
CA GLN A 59 -7.04 23.36 2.41
C GLN A 59 -5.59 23.16 1.94
N LYS A 60 -5.15 21.90 1.80
CA LYS A 60 -3.75 21.55 1.48
C LYS A 60 -3.52 21.15 0.04
N VAL A 61 -4.48 20.48 -0.56
CA VAL A 61 -4.33 19.86 -1.89
C VAL A 61 -5.52 20.29 -2.75
N SER A 62 -5.23 21.03 -3.79
CA SER A 62 -6.22 21.37 -4.81
C SER A 62 -6.30 20.28 -5.89
N PHE A 63 -7.39 20.27 -6.66
CA PHE A 63 -7.50 19.42 -7.84
C PHE A 63 -6.37 19.68 -8.85
N ARG A 64 -5.94 20.94 -8.96
CA ARG A 64 -4.83 21.33 -9.82
C ARG A 64 -3.52 20.66 -9.40
N ASP A 65 -3.21 20.63 -8.09
CA ASP A 65 -1.98 19.96 -7.58
C ASP A 65 -1.97 18.49 -7.95
N VAL A 66 -3.12 17.80 -7.86
CA VAL A 66 -3.25 16.40 -8.24
C VAL A 66 -2.96 16.22 -9.74
N VAL A 67 -3.58 17.03 -10.59
CA VAL A 67 -3.41 16.96 -12.05
C VAL A 67 -1.96 17.28 -12.46
N GLU A 68 -1.39 18.35 -11.91
CA GLU A 68 -0.01 18.73 -12.18
C GLU A 68 0.98 17.65 -11.72
N THR A 69 0.76 17.06 -10.55
CA THR A 69 1.59 15.96 -10.06
C THR A 69 1.49 14.74 -10.97
N LEU A 70 0.27 14.33 -11.34
CA LEU A 70 0.04 13.18 -12.25
C LEU A 70 0.73 13.35 -13.61
N HIS A 71 0.80 14.59 -14.13
CA HIS A 71 1.43 14.87 -15.41
C HIS A 71 2.93 15.18 -15.32
N SER A 72 3.47 15.32 -14.11
CA SER A 72 4.88 15.73 -13.93
C SER A 72 5.88 14.64 -14.31
N ARG A 73 5.49 13.38 -14.20
CA ARG A 73 6.35 12.21 -14.43
C ARG A 73 5.52 10.93 -14.55
N ASN A 74 6.15 9.83 -14.95
CA ASN A 74 5.57 8.52 -14.85
C ASN A 74 5.66 8.00 -13.40
N PHE A 75 4.68 7.19 -12.99
CA PHE A 75 4.58 6.60 -11.68
C PHE A 75 4.47 5.07 -11.78
N PHE A 76 4.98 4.36 -10.78
CA PHE A 76 4.84 2.91 -10.70
C PHE A 76 3.46 2.51 -10.17
N TYR A 77 2.98 3.21 -9.12
CA TYR A 77 1.67 3.00 -8.50
C TYR A 77 0.74 4.22 -8.65
N ASN A 78 0.81 4.92 -9.77
CA ASN A 78 -0.08 6.01 -10.18
C ASN A 78 -0.71 6.83 -9.01
N ASP A 79 -1.97 6.57 -8.70
CA ASP A 79 -2.76 7.26 -7.67
C ASP A 79 -2.15 7.14 -6.27
N GLN A 80 -1.62 5.97 -5.91
CA GLN A 80 -0.98 5.74 -4.62
C GLN A 80 0.28 6.61 -4.47
N ASP A 81 1.12 6.71 -5.49
CA ASP A 81 2.32 7.53 -5.47
C ASP A 81 1.97 9.01 -5.32
N VAL A 82 1.00 9.48 -6.10
CA VAL A 82 0.53 10.87 -6.04
C VAL A 82 -0.01 11.24 -4.66
N LEU A 83 -0.81 10.37 -4.06
CA LEU A 83 -1.34 10.60 -2.71
C LEU A 83 -0.23 10.64 -1.66
N ASN A 84 0.75 9.76 -1.74
CA ASN A 84 1.88 9.76 -0.82
C ASN A 84 2.76 11.01 -0.96
N ILE A 85 2.97 11.52 -2.20
CA ILE A 85 3.69 12.78 -2.43
C ILE A 85 2.93 13.97 -1.83
N LEU A 86 1.66 14.14 -2.21
CA LEU A 86 0.88 15.34 -1.87
C LEU A 86 0.53 15.42 -0.38
N LEU A 87 0.46 14.28 0.28
CA LEU A 87 0.09 14.20 1.68
C LEU A 87 1.25 13.84 2.61
N GLU A 88 2.49 13.78 2.13
CA GLU A 88 3.66 13.50 2.96
C GLU A 88 3.70 14.39 4.20
N GLY A 89 3.99 13.81 5.35
CA GLY A 89 3.96 14.49 6.65
C GLY A 89 2.55 14.82 7.17
N ASN A 90 1.48 14.48 6.43
CA ASN A 90 0.08 14.69 6.80
C ASN A 90 -0.74 13.39 6.77
N ILE A 91 -0.08 12.25 6.65
CA ILE A 91 -0.69 10.93 6.78
C ILE A 91 -0.27 10.35 8.12
N LYS A 92 -1.26 10.00 8.94
CA LYS A 92 -1.03 9.21 10.14
C LYS A 92 -1.07 7.74 9.77
N GLN A 93 0.01 7.02 10.00
CA GLN A 93 -0.03 5.56 9.92
C GLN A 93 -0.87 4.99 11.05
N VAL A 94 -1.73 4.04 10.71
CA VAL A 94 -2.64 3.35 11.63
C VAL A 94 -2.40 1.84 11.56
N ASP A 95 -2.95 1.12 12.55
CA ASP A 95 -2.83 -0.33 12.64
C ASP A 95 -3.34 -1.03 11.37
N CYS A 96 -2.62 -2.06 10.93
CA CYS A 96 -2.90 -2.80 9.69
C CYS A 96 -4.30 -3.45 9.66
N LYS A 97 -4.95 -3.64 10.81
CA LYS A 97 -6.34 -4.16 10.87
C LYS A 97 -7.35 -3.33 10.07
N TRP A 98 -7.06 -2.05 9.82
CA TRP A 98 -7.91 -1.13 9.05
C TRP A 98 -7.68 -1.18 7.53
N ASN A 99 -6.68 -1.91 7.09
CA ASN A 99 -6.38 -2.25 5.69
C ASN A 99 -5.56 -3.54 5.67
N TYR A 100 -6.16 -4.64 6.17
CA TYR A 100 -5.48 -5.92 6.25
C TYR A 100 -5.37 -6.53 4.85
N MET A 101 -4.21 -6.36 4.25
CA MET A 101 -3.95 -6.86 2.90
C MET A 101 -3.85 -8.38 2.92
N ASN A 102 -4.66 -9.05 2.14
CA ASN A 102 -4.79 -10.52 2.18
C ASN A 102 -3.49 -11.29 1.90
N ASN A 103 -2.50 -10.70 1.27
CA ASN A 103 -1.18 -11.30 1.07
C ASN A 103 -0.36 -11.42 2.37
N ILE A 104 -0.68 -10.68 3.43
CA ILE A 104 -0.06 -10.88 4.75
C ILE A 104 -0.29 -12.32 5.21
N ALA A 105 -1.52 -12.83 5.09
CA ALA A 105 -1.85 -14.22 5.43
C ALA A 105 -0.97 -15.22 4.64
N PHE A 106 -0.80 -14.99 3.34
CA PHE A 106 0.08 -15.81 2.50
C PHE A 106 1.53 -15.86 3.02
N TYR A 107 2.09 -14.70 3.40
CA TYR A 107 3.47 -14.65 3.89
C TYR A 107 3.64 -15.27 5.27
N LEU A 108 2.61 -15.17 6.12
CA LEU A 108 2.63 -15.80 7.45
C LEU A 108 2.54 -17.33 7.38
N GLU A 109 1.86 -17.87 6.37
CA GLU A 109 1.73 -19.30 6.12
C GLU A 109 2.88 -19.88 5.28
N CYS A 110 3.74 -19.02 4.74
CA CYS A 110 4.83 -19.42 3.87
C CYS A 110 5.88 -20.24 4.64
N ASP A 111 6.40 -21.32 4.02
CA ASP A 111 7.47 -22.15 4.59
C ASP A 111 8.80 -21.40 4.76
N ARG A 112 8.98 -20.30 4.07
CA ARG A 112 10.16 -19.44 4.17
C ARG A 112 10.11 -18.60 5.44
N LYS A 113 10.90 -19.00 6.42
CA LYS A 113 10.94 -18.38 7.76
C LYS A 113 11.18 -16.86 7.69
N GLU A 114 12.11 -16.42 6.84
CA GLU A 114 12.45 -15.01 6.67
C GLU A 114 11.27 -14.15 6.18
N PHE A 115 10.40 -14.70 5.34
CA PHE A 115 9.19 -13.97 4.92
C PHE A 115 8.16 -13.90 6.03
N ARG A 116 7.99 -14.98 6.77
CA ARG A 116 7.09 -15.03 7.90
C ARG A 116 7.49 -14.02 8.98
N GLU A 117 8.79 -13.97 9.32
CA GLU A 117 9.32 -13.02 10.30
C GLU A 117 9.12 -11.55 9.86
N LEU A 118 9.22 -11.25 8.55
CA LEU A 118 9.02 -9.92 8.01
C LEU A 118 7.60 -9.36 8.26
N TYR A 119 6.60 -10.23 8.37
CA TYR A 119 5.19 -9.86 8.51
C TYR A 119 4.56 -10.22 9.87
N LEU A 120 5.34 -10.81 10.77
CA LEU A 120 4.83 -11.29 12.06
C LEU A 120 4.26 -10.15 12.91
N ASP A 121 4.86 -8.98 12.85
CA ASP A 121 4.39 -7.77 13.54
C ASP A 121 3.07 -7.22 12.98
N LEU A 122 2.71 -7.62 11.76
CA LEU A 122 1.44 -7.26 11.11
C LEU A 122 0.33 -8.29 11.31
N TYR A 123 0.62 -9.42 11.97
CA TYR A 123 -0.42 -10.40 12.25
C TYR A 123 -1.54 -9.82 13.11
N ARG A 124 -2.79 -10.03 12.68
CA ARG A 124 -3.99 -9.63 13.41
C ARG A 124 -5.08 -10.67 13.23
N GLU A 125 -5.72 -11.04 14.34
CA GLU A 125 -6.96 -11.80 14.33
C GLU A 125 -8.19 -10.88 14.36
N ASP A 126 -7.99 -9.61 14.78
CA ASP A 126 -9.03 -8.61 14.94
C ASP A 126 -9.16 -7.64 13.74
N TYR A 127 -8.81 -8.10 12.53
CA TYR A 127 -8.93 -7.28 11.33
C TYR A 127 -10.36 -6.72 11.17
N ARG A 128 -10.47 -5.47 10.69
CA ARG A 128 -11.73 -4.75 10.48
C ARG A 128 -12.07 -4.59 9.01
N ILE A 129 -11.06 -4.41 8.17
CA ILE A 129 -11.21 -4.32 6.72
C ILE A 129 -10.18 -5.25 6.10
N ILE A 130 -10.63 -6.22 5.30
CA ILE A 130 -9.75 -7.05 4.48
C ILE A 130 -9.68 -6.44 3.08
N HIS A 131 -8.47 -6.12 2.67
CA HIS A 131 -8.19 -5.61 1.34
C HIS A 131 -7.61 -6.72 0.46
N TYR A 132 -8.41 -7.19 -0.49
CA TYR A 132 -7.95 -8.17 -1.49
C TYR A 132 -7.18 -7.44 -2.57
N ILE A 133 -5.85 -7.36 -2.39
CA ILE A 133 -4.93 -6.73 -3.34
C ILE A 133 -4.70 -7.62 -4.56
N SER A 134 -4.01 -7.08 -5.58
CA SER A 134 -3.67 -7.76 -6.84
C SER A 134 -4.84 -8.01 -7.81
N ALA A 135 -4.52 -8.54 -8.99
CA ALA A 135 -5.50 -8.83 -10.04
C ALA A 135 -6.43 -10.02 -9.71
N LYS A 136 -5.93 -11.01 -8.95
CA LYS A 136 -6.78 -12.09 -8.45
C LYS A 136 -7.63 -11.61 -7.29
N LYS A 137 -8.93 -11.88 -7.40
CA LYS A 137 -9.93 -11.51 -6.39
C LYS A 137 -10.70 -12.76 -5.95
N PRO A 138 -11.32 -12.77 -4.77
CA PRO A 138 -12.05 -13.96 -4.27
C PRO A 138 -13.21 -14.39 -5.18
N TRP A 139 -13.78 -13.49 -5.97
CA TRP A 139 -14.85 -13.80 -6.93
C TRP A 139 -14.37 -14.31 -8.28
N ASN A 140 -13.05 -14.29 -8.58
CA ASN A 140 -12.50 -14.77 -9.84
C ASN A 140 -11.37 -15.80 -9.67
N GLY A 141 -11.12 -16.26 -8.43
CA GLY A 141 -10.13 -17.30 -8.17
C GLY A 141 -9.79 -17.50 -6.71
N LYS A 142 -9.00 -18.52 -6.43
CA LYS A 142 -8.53 -18.81 -5.08
C LYS A 142 -7.47 -17.78 -4.66
N VAL A 143 -7.73 -17.11 -3.54
CA VAL A 143 -6.84 -16.12 -2.93
C VAL A 143 -6.74 -16.35 -1.42
N PRO A 144 -5.67 -15.91 -0.75
CA PRO A 144 -5.60 -15.95 0.70
C PRO A 144 -6.81 -15.25 1.33
N MET A 145 -7.38 -15.81 2.37
CA MET A 145 -8.59 -15.32 3.07
C MET A 145 -9.87 -15.26 2.18
N GLY A 146 -9.89 -15.94 1.03
CA GLY A 146 -11.05 -15.95 0.14
C GLY A 146 -12.31 -16.56 0.80
N GLU A 147 -12.13 -17.47 1.73
CA GLU A 147 -13.20 -18.07 2.53
C GLU A 147 -13.94 -17.04 3.42
N VAL A 148 -13.26 -15.99 3.84
CA VAL A 148 -13.88 -14.89 4.60
C VAL A 148 -14.83 -14.11 3.71
N TRP A 149 -14.41 -13.79 2.48
CA TRP A 149 -15.27 -13.12 1.51
C TRP A 149 -16.50 -13.96 1.16
N GLN A 150 -16.31 -15.28 0.97
CA GLN A 150 -17.39 -16.17 0.56
C GLN A 150 -18.56 -16.16 1.58
N LYS A 151 -18.25 -16.06 2.89
CA LYS A 151 -19.31 -16.01 3.93
C LYS A 151 -20.28 -14.84 3.74
N TYR A 152 -19.83 -13.72 3.17
CA TYR A 152 -20.67 -12.53 2.93
C TYR A 152 -21.23 -12.49 1.51
N ALA A 153 -20.65 -13.22 0.58
CA ALA A 153 -21.12 -13.26 -0.81
C ALA A 153 -22.36 -14.14 -0.99
N ASP A 154 -22.59 -15.06 -0.06
CA ASP A 154 -23.71 -16.02 -0.08
C ASP A 154 -24.94 -15.49 0.70
N GLU A 155 -24.85 -14.29 1.33
CA GLU A 155 -25.94 -13.57 2.00
C GLU A 155 -26.71 -12.68 1.02
#